data_7607f6d6b41d0df14745d96656cb4929
#
_entry.id   7607f6d6b41d0df14745d96656cb4929
#
_cell.length_a   1.000
_cell.length_b   1.000
_cell.length_c   1.000
_cell.angle_alpha   90.00
_cell.angle_beta   90.00
_cell.angle_gamma   90.00
#
_symmetry.space_group_name_H-M   'P 1'
#
loop_
_entity.id
_entity.type
_entity.pdbx_description
1 polymer ?
#
loop_
_entity_poly.entity_id
_entity_poly.type
_entity_poly.pdbx_seq_one_letter_code
_entity_poly.pdbx_strand_id
1 'polypeptide(L)'
;MDTSEPTDWPGRGQDSGATGQAGPGTRQPPEPPPPPAAGPGARRPALTSRPVAAHLALLALFLAAGIALTWPEASYLTGNRLPAVRDISGYVWDLWWIAHQVAHLGNPFFTRSMAAPVGIQLGFDTTMPLAGLVMTPVTLVFGPSASFSLLTIVLPGLLCYVMYRAARLWLREPGAIAAGALFGLSSMVAWQDWFHLNIALGTLFLPMTLEAAVRLRRRPGLRQGVVLGVVLGASVLVNQESAVMAVLLAAAALLPWLIRRPAAARLRALGAGAAAAVIVASPQLIAMIGQAATGGASVSAHVLAHTGKTYGVGLFDLFAPSQRVGSYGLTALASAAANSDGRIGEGMPMFGVVLTVLALCGLAASWRRRSAWLLAAFWLGCAWLALGAVLWIGHTPHVPFLTRWNGERVSPVMPYTWFMRIPWLSDLREADRFALLGLVAAVLLAGAAVDWLWRHAWPAVVVVAALAVFEAGWSAGPTVGVMPTTLPALDRPIAADDSHSIVVDAPYGLRGGVPLYGGQFAAQSLVLATADGHPRGVSYTSWVPAATIRGFKKHPFYTELVSASNYIPGTPVTLKVTRAQLAAAERDARHMDIGWVLVWTPNPLIARYLTATGFRLDYRADGAFVYRPAR
;
A
#
# COMPACT_ATOMS: atom_id res chain seq x y z
N MET A 1 40.47 -24.36 54.86
CA MET A 1 41.88 -24.03 55.06
C MET A 1 41.93 -22.52 54.95
N ASP A 2 41.70 -21.92 55.97
CA ASP A 2 42.56 -21.51 57.12
C ASP A 2 43.29 -20.22 56.76
N THR A 3 42.83 -19.21 57.36
CA THR A 3 43.36 -18.31 58.42
C THR A 3 44.20 -17.18 57.81
N SER A 4 44.26 -15.94 58.24
CA SER A 4 43.83 -15.27 59.47
C SER A 4 44.14 -13.77 59.32
N GLU A 5 43.34 -12.97 59.92
CA GLU A 5 43.65 -11.62 60.45
C GLU A 5 44.78 -11.69 61.50
N PRO A 6 45.18 -10.64 62.22
CA PRO A 6 44.93 -9.18 62.20
C PRO A 6 46.11 -8.32 62.70
N THR A 7 45.78 -7.13 63.24
CA THR A 7 46.51 -6.26 64.23
C THR A 7 47.29 -5.08 63.65
N ASP A 8 47.48 -3.91 64.23
CA ASP A 8 46.86 -3.25 65.38
C ASP A 8 47.40 -1.80 65.46
N TRP A 9 46.76 -0.95 66.16
CA TRP A 9 47.12 0.41 66.59
C TRP A 9 48.33 0.43 67.54
N PRO A 10 49.01 1.58 67.89
CA PRO A 10 48.49 2.81 68.54
C PRO A 10 49.32 4.10 68.23
N GLY A 11 49.08 5.27 68.71
CA GLY A 11 48.47 5.90 69.82
C GLY A 11 49.04 7.29 70.15
N ARG A 12 48.20 8.15 70.64
CA ARG A 12 48.39 9.24 71.61
C ARG A 12 49.62 10.16 71.61
N GLY A 13 49.30 11.47 71.72
CA GLY A 13 50.12 12.53 72.32
C GLY A 13 49.36 13.82 72.48
N GLN A 14 48.87 14.08 73.73
CA GLN A 14 48.40 15.37 74.19
C GLN A 14 49.54 16.33 74.41
N ASP A 15 49.31 17.66 74.22
CA ASP A 15 49.35 18.66 75.35
C ASP A 15 49.19 20.05 74.78
N SER A 16 48.21 20.76 75.21
CA SER A 16 48.05 21.92 76.14
C SER A 16 48.81 23.20 75.79
N GLY A 17 48.06 24.29 75.71
CA GLY A 17 48.56 25.57 76.21
C GLY A 17 48.09 26.83 75.48
N ALA A 18 47.02 27.41 76.00
CA ALA A 18 46.81 28.81 76.39
C ALA A 18 46.76 29.98 75.43
N THR A 19 45.59 30.59 75.38
CA THR A 19 45.21 32.03 75.57
C THR A 19 45.65 33.04 74.49
N GLY A 20 44.65 33.71 73.93
CA GLY A 20 44.76 34.97 73.22
C GLY A 20 43.46 35.39 72.57
N GLN A 21 42.65 36.21 73.27
CA GLN A 21 41.46 36.85 72.78
C GLN A 21 41.74 37.87 71.65
N ALA A 22 41.00 37.82 70.56
CA ALA A 22 40.64 38.96 69.73
C ALA A 22 39.41 38.62 68.88
N GLY A 23 38.45 39.50 68.85
CA GLY A 23 37.04 39.37 68.44
C GLY A 23 36.74 39.08 66.96
N PRO A 24 35.45 38.94 66.65
CA PRO A 24 34.97 38.24 65.45
C PRO A 24 34.86 39.12 64.21
N GLY A 25 35.66 38.86 63.25
CA GLY A 25 35.45 39.30 61.86
C GLY A 25 34.87 38.15 61.04
N THR A 26 33.57 38.17 60.82
CA THR A 26 32.90 37.26 59.93
C THR A 26 33.36 37.48 58.49
N ARG A 27 34.32 36.73 58.03
CA ARG A 27 34.60 36.60 56.58
C ARG A 27 33.58 35.64 55.99
N GLN A 28 32.62 36.16 55.19
CA GLN A 28 31.82 35.35 54.30
C GLN A 28 32.74 34.54 53.36
N PRO A 29 32.44 33.26 53.09
CA PRO A 29 33.14 32.53 52.07
C PRO A 29 32.91 33.18 50.70
N PRO A 30 33.88 33.19 49.79
CA PRO A 30 33.71 33.76 48.44
C PRO A 30 32.56 33.06 47.74
N GLU A 31 31.67 33.84 47.17
CA GLU A 31 30.58 33.41 46.32
C GLU A 31 31.14 32.50 45.20
N PRO A 32 30.55 31.31 44.93
CA PRO A 32 31.01 30.48 43.84
C PRO A 32 30.86 31.30 42.52
N PRO A 33 31.82 31.16 41.56
CA PRO A 33 31.73 31.89 40.30
C PRO A 33 30.42 31.55 39.59
N PRO A 34 29.75 32.54 38.94
CA PRO A 34 28.52 32.32 38.24
C PRO A 34 28.73 31.21 37.19
N PRO A 35 27.75 30.28 37.01
CA PRO A 35 27.88 29.23 36.01
C PRO A 35 28.16 29.86 34.63
N PRO A 36 29.06 29.30 33.83
CA PRO A 36 29.39 29.82 32.51
C PRO A 36 28.10 30.06 31.72
N ALA A 37 27.95 31.26 31.21
CA ALA A 37 26.81 31.64 30.38
C ALA A 37 26.60 30.56 29.32
N ALA A 38 25.45 29.90 29.36
CA ALA A 38 25.10 28.91 28.38
C ALA A 38 25.30 29.52 27.00
N GLY A 39 26.32 29.05 26.31
CA GLY A 39 26.61 29.48 24.93
C GLY A 39 25.32 29.42 24.12
N PRO A 40 25.19 30.17 23.02
CA PRO A 40 23.96 30.24 22.26
C PRO A 40 23.60 28.86 21.77
N GLY A 41 22.96 28.08 22.66
CA GLY A 41 22.34 26.82 22.35
C GLY A 41 21.41 27.11 21.19
N ALA A 42 21.66 26.46 20.06
CA ALA A 42 20.90 26.58 18.86
C ALA A 42 19.41 26.56 19.22
N ARG A 43 18.79 27.74 19.34
CA ARG A 43 17.34 27.89 19.54
C ARG A 43 16.73 27.14 18.39
N ARG A 44 16.16 25.96 18.68
CA ARG A 44 15.31 25.24 17.71
C ARG A 44 14.29 26.27 17.22
N PRO A 45 14.11 26.42 15.90
CA PRO A 45 13.15 27.37 15.39
C PRO A 45 11.82 27.07 16.09
N ALA A 46 11.28 28.04 16.80
CA ALA A 46 9.93 27.97 17.29
C ALA A 46 9.07 27.66 16.06
N LEU A 47 8.23 26.65 16.13
CA LEU A 47 7.22 26.38 15.12
C LEU A 47 6.29 27.59 15.12
N THR A 48 6.64 28.64 14.36
CA THR A 48 5.74 29.75 14.10
C THR A 48 4.55 29.12 13.39
N SER A 49 3.41 29.10 14.05
CA SER A 49 2.16 28.64 13.45
C SER A 49 1.89 29.52 12.24
N ARG A 50 1.96 28.96 11.05
CA ARG A 50 1.49 29.66 9.86
C ARG A 50 0.02 30.05 10.06
N PRO A 51 -0.44 31.19 9.56
CA PRO A 51 -1.86 31.46 9.51
C PRO A 51 -2.57 30.37 8.71
N VAL A 52 -3.77 30.00 9.11
CA VAL A 52 -4.57 28.94 8.45
C VAL A 52 -4.62 29.15 6.93
N ALA A 53 -4.75 30.42 6.51
CA ALA A 53 -4.75 30.78 5.08
C ALA A 53 -3.50 30.29 4.33
N ALA A 54 -2.31 30.35 4.93
CA ALA A 54 -1.08 29.89 4.28
C ALA A 54 -1.03 28.35 4.17
N HIS A 55 -1.62 27.62 5.12
CA HIS A 55 -1.79 26.17 5.03
C HIS A 55 -2.77 25.78 3.93
N LEU A 56 -3.90 26.50 3.82
CA LEU A 56 -4.89 26.28 2.77
C LEU A 56 -4.33 26.60 1.38
N ALA A 57 -3.58 27.70 1.25
CA ALA A 57 -2.93 28.06 -0.01
C ALA A 57 -1.91 27.01 -0.46
N LEU A 58 -1.10 26.49 0.47
CA LEU A 58 -0.14 25.42 0.17
C LEU A 58 -0.84 24.10 -0.19
N LEU A 59 -1.91 23.75 0.52
CA LEU A 59 -2.72 22.59 0.17
C LEU A 59 -3.33 22.73 -1.23
N ALA A 60 -3.89 23.91 -1.55
CA ALA A 60 -4.44 24.18 -2.88
C ALA A 60 -3.37 24.07 -3.98
N LEU A 61 -2.15 24.57 -3.72
CA LEU A 61 -1.02 24.42 -4.65
C LEU A 61 -0.65 22.94 -4.86
N PHE A 62 -0.58 22.14 -3.81
CA PHE A 62 -0.30 20.71 -3.92
C PHE A 62 -1.43 19.96 -4.63
N LEU A 63 -2.69 20.31 -4.36
CA LEU A 63 -3.82 19.72 -5.10
C LEU A 63 -3.77 20.08 -6.59
N ALA A 64 -3.44 21.33 -6.93
CA ALA A 64 -3.25 21.73 -8.33
C ALA A 64 -2.11 20.95 -9.02
N ALA A 65 -1.01 20.70 -8.30
CA ALA A 65 0.08 19.85 -8.80
C ALA A 65 -0.36 18.39 -8.97
N GLY A 66 -1.18 17.86 -8.06
CA GLY A 66 -1.78 16.52 -8.17
C GLY A 66 -2.69 16.41 -9.40
N ILE A 67 -3.55 17.40 -9.64
CA ILE A 67 -4.40 17.48 -10.85
C ILE A 67 -3.54 17.48 -12.12
N ALA A 68 -2.45 18.24 -12.13
CA ALA A 68 -1.54 18.30 -13.26
C ALA A 68 -0.83 16.95 -13.51
N LEU A 69 -0.43 16.25 -12.43
CA LEU A 69 0.22 14.94 -12.50
C LEU A 69 -0.74 13.85 -13.03
N THR A 70 -1.99 13.89 -12.60
CA THR A 70 -3.01 12.89 -12.94
C THR A 70 -3.82 13.25 -14.18
N TRP A 71 -3.46 14.32 -14.90
CA TRP A 71 -4.11 14.65 -16.16
C TRP A 71 -3.94 13.51 -17.19
N PRO A 72 -5.00 13.06 -17.93
CA PRO A 72 -6.32 13.75 -18.08
C PRO A 72 -7.44 13.23 -17.14
N GLU A 73 -7.13 12.53 -16.03
CA GLU A 73 -8.16 11.93 -15.16
C GLU A 73 -9.19 12.97 -14.66
N ALA A 74 -8.74 14.21 -14.39
CA ALA A 74 -9.65 15.29 -14.01
C ALA A 74 -10.74 15.58 -15.05
N SER A 75 -10.49 15.27 -16.34
CA SER A 75 -11.50 15.41 -17.39
C SER A 75 -12.55 14.28 -17.36
N TYR A 76 -12.30 13.21 -16.60
CA TYR A 76 -13.16 12.05 -16.45
C TYR A 76 -13.92 12.03 -15.11
N LEU A 77 -13.81 13.11 -14.33
CA LEU A 77 -14.42 13.20 -13.00
C LEU A 77 -15.93 12.90 -12.99
N THR A 78 -16.62 13.15 -14.10
CA THR A 78 -18.03 12.77 -14.28
C THR A 78 -18.28 11.27 -14.26
N GLY A 79 -17.24 10.44 -14.21
CA GLY A 79 -17.33 9.00 -14.12
C GLY A 79 -17.70 8.30 -15.44
N ASN A 80 -17.55 8.96 -16.58
CA ASN A 80 -17.85 8.35 -17.88
C ASN A 80 -16.73 7.52 -18.49
N ARG A 81 -15.53 7.56 -17.89
CA ARG A 81 -14.34 6.79 -18.32
C ARG A 81 -13.48 6.43 -17.12
N LEU A 82 -12.80 5.30 -17.20
CA LEU A 82 -11.81 4.83 -16.24
C LEU A 82 -10.58 4.30 -16.98
N PRO A 83 -9.40 4.31 -16.36
CA PRO A 83 -8.25 3.60 -16.93
C PRO A 83 -8.56 2.11 -17.09
N ALA A 84 -8.20 1.53 -18.24
CA ALA A 84 -8.48 0.12 -18.57
C ALA A 84 -7.49 -0.82 -17.87
N VAL A 85 -7.44 -0.78 -16.55
CA VAL A 85 -6.63 -1.64 -15.69
C VAL A 85 -7.55 -2.55 -14.88
N ARG A 86 -7.20 -3.82 -14.78
CA ARG A 86 -8.06 -4.84 -14.13
C ARG A 86 -8.36 -4.52 -12.67
N ASP A 87 -7.35 -4.09 -11.92
CA ASP A 87 -7.48 -3.83 -10.49
C ASP A 87 -8.43 -2.66 -10.20
N ILE A 88 -8.49 -1.68 -11.11
CA ILE A 88 -9.42 -0.55 -11.01
C ILE A 88 -10.88 -1.02 -10.99
N SER A 89 -11.21 -2.06 -11.75
CA SER A 89 -12.57 -2.64 -11.73
C SER A 89 -12.94 -3.17 -10.34
N GLY A 90 -11.99 -3.76 -9.62
CA GLY A 90 -12.16 -4.19 -8.23
C GLY A 90 -12.39 -2.98 -7.31
N TYR A 91 -11.54 -1.95 -7.37
CA TYR A 91 -11.67 -0.76 -6.51
C TYR A 91 -12.96 0.02 -6.75
N VAL A 92 -13.42 0.12 -7.98
CA VAL A 92 -14.70 0.76 -8.31
C VAL A 92 -15.85 -0.05 -7.71
N TRP A 93 -15.79 -1.38 -7.83
CA TRP A 93 -16.77 -2.27 -7.20
C TRP A 93 -16.74 -2.16 -5.67
N ASP A 94 -15.56 -2.10 -5.05
CA ASP A 94 -15.38 -1.95 -3.60
C ASP A 94 -16.00 -0.64 -3.09
N LEU A 95 -15.77 0.47 -3.78
CA LEU A 95 -16.37 1.77 -3.44
C LEU A 95 -17.89 1.72 -3.53
N TRP A 96 -18.43 1.10 -4.57
CA TRP A 96 -19.87 0.86 -4.70
C TRP A 96 -20.41 -0.02 -3.57
N TRP A 97 -19.73 -1.15 -3.31
CA TRP A 97 -20.17 -2.11 -2.30
C TRP A 97 -20.20 -1.51 -0.90
N ILE A 98 -19.16 -0.81 -0.49
CA ILE A 98 -19.14 -0.14 0.81
C ILE A 98 -20.26 0.91 0.91
N ALA A 99 -20.45 1.75 -0.10
CA ALA A 99 -21.51 2.75 -0.11
C ALA A 99 -22.90 2.10 -0.03
N HIS A 100 -23.11 1.01 -0.77
CA HIS A 100 -24.34 0.22 -0.72
C HIS A 100 -24.59 -0.34 0.69
N GLN A 101 -23.56 -0.95 1.31
CA GLN A 101 -23.69 -1.49 2.67
C GLN A 101 -23.92 -0.40 3.71
N VAL A 102 -23.27 0.74 3.60
CA VAL A 102 -23.51 1.90 4.49
C VAL A 102 -24.94 2.40 4.38
N ALA A 103 -25.47 2.53 3.16
CA ALA A 103 -26.84 2.99 2.93
C ALA A 103 -27.89 2.03 3.50
N HIS A 104 -27.63 0.73 3.54
CA HIS A 104 -28.53 -0.31 4.01
C HIS A 104 -28.18 -0.85 5.40
N LEU A 105 -27.19 -0.27 6.09
CA LEU A 105 -26.66 -0.75 7.39
C LEU A 105 -26.29 -2.23 7.37
N GLY A 106 -25.76 -2.69 6.23
CA GLY A 106 -25.39 -4.08 6.00
C GLY A 106 -23.96 -4.42 6.43
N ASN A 107 -23.55 -5.67 6.19
CA ASN A 107 -22.18 -6.13 6.47
C ASN A 107 -21.27 -5.95 5.26
N PRO A 108 -20.28 -5.04 5.29
CA PRO A 108 -19.39 -4.80 4.15
C PRO A 108 -18.35 -5.93 3.92
N PHE A 109 -18.18 -6.86 4.86
CA PHE A 109 -17.13 -7.89 4.80
C PHE A 109 -17.59 -9.25 4.29
N PHE A 110 -18.82 -9.34 3.80
CA PHE A 110 -19.34 -10.52 3.10
C PHE A 110 -20.28 -10.09 1.99
N THR A 111 -20.15 -10.74 0.83
CA THR A 111 -21.02 -10.45 -0.31
C THR A 111 -21.44 -11.70 -1.06
N ARG A 112 -22.63 -11.64 -1.68
CA ARG A 112 -23.09 -12.53 -2.75
C ARG A 112 -23.27 -11.79 -4.08
N SER A 113 -23.02 -10.49 -4.11
CA SER A 113 -23.01 -9.74 -5.37
C SER A 113 -21.73 -10.02 -6.20
N MET A 114 -20.76 -10.70 -5.59
CA MET A 114 -19.57 -11.27 -6.22
C MET A 114 -19.46 -12.75 -5.77
N ALA A 115 -18.92 -13.61 -6.61
CA ALA A 115 -18.82 -15.04 -6.37
C ALA A 115 -20.20 -15.69 -6.07
N ALA A 116 -21.26 -15.26 -6.76
CA ALA A 116 -22.60 -15.85 -6.63
C ALA A 116 -22.67 -17.26 -7.23
N PRO A 117 -23.43 -18.18 -6.64
CA PRO A 117 -24.31 -18.03 -5.45
C PRO A 117 -23.60 -18.27 -4.12
N VAL A 118 -22.35 -18.74 -4.13
CA VAL A 118 -21.61 -19.16 -2.93
C VAL A 118 -21.34 -17.97 -2.00
N GLY A 119 -20.97 -16.83 -2.57
CA GLY A 119 -20.53 -15.65 -1.85
C GLY A 119 -19.06 -15.72 -1.43
N ILE A 120 -18.55 -14.59 -0.99
CA ILE A 120 -17.15 -14.45 -0.61
C ILE A 120 -16.99 -13.56 0.63
N GLN A 121 -16.11 -13.98 1.53
CA GLN A 121 -15.67 -13.16 2.65
C GLN A 121 -14.53 -12.22 2.20
N LEU A 122 -14.60 -10.97 2.65
CA LEU A 122 -13.72 -9.89 2.25
C LEU A 122 -12.80 -9.41 3.39
N GLY A 123 -12.67 -10.21 4.45
CA GLY A 123 -11.86 -9.84 5.62
C GLY A 123 -10.37 -9.63 5.31
N PHE A 124 -9.80 -10.45 4.41
CA PHE A 124 -8.42 -10.26 3.93
C PHE A 124 -8.34 -9.52 2.60
N ASP A 125 -9.46 -9.06 2.08
CA ASP A 125 -9.46 -8.29 0.85
C ASP A 125 -9.13 -6.81 1.09
N THR A 126 -8.73 -6.12 0.05
CA THR A 126 -8.34 -4.71 0.08
C THR A 126 -9.51 -3.80 -0.29
N THR A 127 -10.66 -4.02 0.33
CA THR A 127 -11.92 -3.29 0.07
C THR A 127 -11.89 -1.81 0.46
N MET A 128 -10.83 -1.35 1.12
CA MET A 128 -10.65 0.05 1.56
C MET A 128 -11.86 0.62 2.36
N PRO A 129 -12.32 -0.03 3.45
CA PRO A 129 -13.57 0.37 4.10
C PRO A 129 -13.63 1.84 4.53
N LEU A 130 -12.51 2.41 4.98
CA LEU A 130 -12.45 3.82 5.39
C LEU A 130 -12.60 4.76 4.18
N ALA A 131 -11.95 4.45 3.06
CA ALA A 131 -12.08 5.25 1.84
C ALA A 131 -13.51 5.16 1.28
N GLY A 132 -14.09 3.96 1.21
CA GLY A 132 -15.47 3.75 0.80
C GLY A 132 -16.47 4.49 1.69
N LEU A 133 -16.27 4.46 3.03
CA LEU A 133 -17.11 5.21 3.98
C LEU A 133 -17.04 6.72 3.72
N VAL A 134 -15.84 7.28 3.56
CA VAL A 134 -15.64 8.72 3.28
C VAL A 134 -16.25 9.10 1.94
N MET A 135 -16.13 8.23 0.94
CA MET A 135 -16.64 8.47 -0.41
C MET A 135 -18.13 8.11 -0.59
N THR A 136 -18.78 7.51 0.40
CA THR A 136 -20.21 7.12 0.31
C THR A 136 -21.11 8.22 -0.25
N PRO A 137 -21.04 9.49 0.21
CA PRO A 137 -21.90 10.55 -0.36
C PRO A 137 -21.64 10.78 -1.85
N VAL A 138 -20.38 10.76 -2.27
CA VAL A 138 -19.99 10.93 -3.68
C VAL A 138 -20.45 9.72 -4.51
N THR A 139 -20.23 8.52 -3.98
CA THR A 139 -20.63 7.26 -4.64
C THR A 139 -22.14 7.19 -4.87
N LEU A 140 -22.94 7.57 -3.87
CA LEU A 140 -24.40 7.51 -3.98
C LEU A 140 -24.97 8.58 -4.94
N VAL A 141 -24.31 9.73 -5.08
CA VAL A 141 -24.80 10.83 -5.92
C VAL A 141 -24.24 10.77 -7.34
N PHE A 142 -22.96 10.47 -7.49
CA PHE A 142 -22.24 10.57 -8.77
C PHE A 142 -21.73 9.22 -9.29
N GLY A 143 -21.94 8.14 -8.54
CA GLY A 143 -21.49 6.80 -8.87
C GLY A 143 -20.06 6.48 -8.39
N PRO A 144 -19.70 5.18 -8.39
CA PRO A 144 -18.44 4.70 -7.84
C PRO A 144 -17.21 5.11 -8.70
N SER A 145 -17.39 5.24 -10.01
CA SER A 145 -16.34 5.70 -10.91
C SER A 145 -15.92 7.14 -10.63
N ALA A 146 -16.89 8.03 -10.31
CA ALA A 146 -16.59 9.39 -9.89
C ALA A 146 -15.83 9.44 -8.56
N SER A 147 -16.16 8.56 -7.63
CA SER A 147 -15.43 8.40 -6.36
C SER A 147 -14.00 7.94 -6.57
N PHE A 148 -13.78 6.96 -7.46
CA PHE A 148 -12.44 6.50 -7.84
C PHE A 148 -11.62 7.66 -8.44
N SER A 149 -12.15 8.33 -9.47
CA SER A 149 -11.46 9.45 -10.13
C SER A 149 -11.16 10.60 -9.17
N LEU A 150 -12.09 10.94 -8.27
CA LEU A 150 -11.86 11.98 -7.27
C LEU A 150 -10.73 11.62 -6.31
N LEU A 151 -10.69 10.38 -5.83
CA LEU A 151 -9.60 9.90 -4.97
C LEU A 151 -8.25 9.98 -5.68
N THR A 152 -8.15 9.45 -6.90
CA THR A 152 -6.92 9.48 -7.72
C THR A 152 -6.43 10.91 -7.96
N ILE A 153 -7.33 11.85 -8.28
CA ILE A 153 -6.96 13.25 -8.54
C ILE A 153 -6.45 13.97 -7.29
N VAL A 154 -7.07 13.71 -6.15
CA VAL A 154 -6.80 14.45 -4.90
C VAL A 154 -5.62 13.89 -4.12
N LEU A 155 -5.38 12.59 -4.24
CA LEU A 155 -4.44 11.85 -3.42
C LEU A 155 -2.99 12.34 -3.50
N PRO A 156 -2.39 12.61 -4.69
CA PRO A 156 -1.01 13.10 -4.76
C PRO A 156 -0.82 14.43 -4.00
N GLY A 157 -1.78 15.33 -4.11
CA GLY A 157 -1.75 16.60 -3.38
C GLY A 157 -1.86 16.43 -1.86
N LEU A 158 -2.71 15.51 -1.40
CA LEU A 158 -2.81 15.17 0.03
C LEU A 158 -1.51 14.54 0.55
N LEU A 159 -0.90 13.65 -0.23
CA LEU A 159 0.39 13.03 0.11
C LEU A 159 1.50 14.08 0.24
N CYS A 160 1.56 15.05 -0.68
CA CYS A 160 2.47 16.20 -0.55
C CYS A 160 2.26 16.93 0.78
N TYR A 161 1.02 17.22 1.13
CA TYR A 161 0.69 18.01 2.31
C TYR A 161 0.98 17.26 3.62
N VAL A 162 0.63 15.98 3.73
CA VAL A 162 0.92 15.21 4.96
C VAL A 162 2.42 15.00 5.15
N MET A 163 3.18 14.79 4.06
CA MET A 163 4.63 14.67 4.13
C MET A 163 5.29 16.02 4.45
N TYR A 164 4.82 17.12 3.87
CA TYR A 164 5.25 18.49 4.25
C TYR A 164 5.08 18.70 5.76
N ARG A 165 3.92 18.38 6.33
CA ARG A 165 3.66 18.52 7.78
C ARG A 165 4.63 17.69 8.62
N ALA A 166 4.86 16.44 8.24
CA ALA A 166 5.83 15.56 8.91
C ALA A 166 7.25 16.15 8.82
N ALA A 167 7.66 16.59 7.62
CA ALA A 167 8.99 17.15 7.37
C ALA A 167 9.26 18.43 8.16
N ARG A 168 8.24 19.27 8.39
CA ARG A 168 8.33 20.49 9.22
C ARG A 168 8.79 20.23 10.65
N LEU A 169 8.75 19.01 11.11
CA LEU A 169 9.30 18.66 12.43
C LEU A 169 10.83 18.78 12.50
N TRP A 170 11.53 18.76 11.36
CA TRP A 170 13.01 18.80 11.28
C TRP A 170 13.55 19.82 10.31
N LEU A 171 12.82 20.11 9.23
CA LEU A 171 13.25 20.92 8.11
C LEU A 171 12.67 22.34 8.19
N ARG A 172 13.34 23.28 7.54
CA ARG A 172 12.82 24.61 7.27
C ARG A 172 11.74 24.53 6.18
N GLU A 173 11.15 25.66 5.87
CA GLU A 173 10.05 25.74 4.92
C GLU A 173 10.41 25.22 3.52
N PRO A 174 11.53 25.67 2.87
CA PRO A 174 11.85 25.21 1.52
C PRO A 174 12.10 23.70 1.46
N GLY A 175 12.87 23.17 2.42
CA GLY A 175 13.14 21.73 2.49
C GLY A 175 11.92 20.89 2.80
N ALA A 176 10.99 21.40 3.62
CA ALA A 176 9.75 20.68 3.93
C ALA A 176 8.78 20.67 2.73
N ILE A 177 8.67 21.78 1.99
CA ILE A 177 7.88 21.85 0.75
C ILE A 177 8.46 20.86 -0.27
N ALA A 178 9.79 20.87 -0.45
CA ALA A 178 10.47 19.96 -1.36
C ALA A 178 10.26 18.49 -0.97
N ALA A 179 10.38 18.15 0.34
CA ALA A 179 10.13 16.79 0.83
C ALA A 179 8.67 16.36 0.57
N GLY A 180 7.70 17.28 0.77
CA GLY A 180 6.31 17.04 0.43
C GLY A 180 6.12 16.76 -1.06
N ALA A 181 6.61 17.63 -1.91
CA ALA A 181 6.48 17.50 -3.36
C ALA A 181 7.18 16.22 -3.89
N LEU A 182 8.42 15.96 -3.46
CA LEU A 182 9.17 14.75 -3.85
C LEU A 182 8.52 13.46 -3.35
N PHE A 183 7.71 13.51 -2.29
CA PHE A 183 6.95 12.37 -1.82
C PHE A 183 5.69 12.15 -2.64
N GLY A 184 4.77 13.12 -2.64
CA GLY A 184 3.44 12.95 -3.23
C GLY A 184 3.41 12.99 -4.75
N LEU A 185 4.40 13.63 -5.40
CA LEU A 185 4.52 13.69 -6.87
C LEU A 185 5.60 12.73 -7.40
N SER A 186 6.10 11.81 -6.55
CA SER A 186 7.07 10.81 -7.03
C SER A 186 6.41 9.87 -8.03
N SER A 187 7.21 9.40 -9.01
CA SER A 187 6.76 8.41 -9.98
C SER A 187 6.28 7.12 -9.32
N MET A 188 6.89 6.74 -8.20
CA MET A 188 6.50 5.58 -7.39
C MET A 188 5.07 5.72 -6.85
N VAL A 189 4.73 6.87 -6.30
CA VAL A 189 3.38 7.16 -5.79
C VAL A 189 2.38 7.29 -6.95
N ALA A 190 2.75 8.00 -8.02
CA ALA A 190 1.90 8.13 -9.20
C ALA A 190 1.56 6.77 -9.83
N TRP A 191 2.53 5.85 -9.87
CA TRP A 191 2.29 4.48 -10.33
C TRP A 191 1.26 3.75 -9.47
N GLN A 192 1.43 3.79 -8.15
CA GLN A 192 0.49 3.15 -7.23
C GLN A 192 -0.91 3.78 -7.31
N ASP A 193 -0.99 5.09 -7.46
CA ASP A 193 -2.26 5.80 -7.60
C ASP A 193 -3.05 5.37 -8.84
N TRP A 194 -2.35 5.11 -9.94
CA TRP A 194 -2.96 4.62 -11.17
C TRP A 194 -3.31 3.13 -11.17
N PHE A 195 -2.52 2.28 -10.51
CA PHE A 195 -2.67 0.83 -10.58
C PHE A 195 -3.21 0.19 -9.31
N HIS A 196 -2.87 0.75 -8.14
CA HIS A 196 -3.19 0.17 -6.84
C HIS A 196 -3.62 1.27 -5.86
N LEU A 197 -4.80 1.85 -6.10
CA LEU A 197 -5.34 2.95 -5.30
C LEU A 197 -5.31 2.67 -3.78
N ASN A 198 -5.56 1.43 -3.36
CA ASN A 198 -5.48 1.01 -1.96
C ASN A 198 -4.08 1.20 -1.36
N ILE A 199 -3.02 0.90 -2.11
CA ILE A 199 -1.62 1.11 -1.69
C ILE A 199 -1.31 2.60 -1.60
N ALA A 200 -1.70 3.35 -2.64
CA ALA A 200 -1.48 4.79 -2.68
C ALA A 200 -2.19 5.50 -1.51
N LEU A 201 -3.45 5.18 -1.25
CA LEU A 201 -4.20 5.66 -0.07
C LEU A 201 -3.55 5.24 1.24
N GLY A 202 -3.08 4.00 1.33
CA GLY A 202 -2.34 3.50 2.48
C GLY A 202 -1.04 4.26 2.75
N THR A 203 -0.39 4.76 1.70
CA THR A 203 0.84 5.56 1.78
C THR A 203 0.65 6.88 2.53
N LEU A 204 -0.58 7.44 2.58
CA LEU A 204 -0.91 8.62 3.42
C LEU A 204 -0.53 8.41 4.89
N PHE A 205 -0.69 7.20 5.38
CA PHE A 205 -0.48 6.88 6.79
C PHE A 205 0.99 6.80 7.17
N LEU A 206 1.93 6.68 6.24
CA LEU A 206 3.36 6.66 6.55
C LEU A 206 3.84 8.00 7.13
N PRO A 207 3.69 9.16 6.46
CA PRO A 207 4.08 10.45 7.04
C PRO A 207 3.21 10.83 8.25
N MET A 208 1.92 10.46 8.27
CA MET A 208 1.05 10.69 9.43
C MET A 208 1.53 9.90 10.66
N THR A 209 1.92 8.65 10.48
CA THR A 209 2.52 7.81 11.54
C THR A 209 3.84 8.39 12.03
N LEU A 210 4.71 8.81 11.11
CA LEU A 210 5.96 9.45 11.48
C LEU A 210 5.74 10.72 12.30
N GLU A 211 4.80 11.57 11.87
CA GLU A 211 4.42 12.80 12.60
C GLU A 211 3.90 12.46 14.00
N ALA A 212 2.96 11.51 14.11
CA ALA A 212 2.37 11.10 15.38
C ALA A 212 3.41 10.47 16.33
N ALA A 213 4.26 9.57 15.84
CA ALA A 213 5.32 8.92 16.60
C ALA A 213 6.35 9.94 17.14
N VAL A 214 6.75 10.90 16.31
CA VAL A 214 7.69 11.97 16.74
C VAL A 214 7.04 12.90 17.74
N ARG A 215 5.78 13.24 17.58
CA ARG A 215 5.04 14.06 18.57
C ARG A 215 4.91 13.33 19.90
N LEU A 216 4.58 12.04 19.89
CA LEU A 216 4.56 11.18 21.07
C LEU A 216 5.94 11.14 21.76
N ARG A 217 7.02 10.98 20.98
CA ARG A 217 8.39 11.00 21.51
C ARG A 217 8.77 12.34 22.15
N ARG A 218 8.31 13.47 21.58
CA ARG A 218 8.61 14.81 22.09
C ARG A 218 7.79 15.18 23.33
N ARG A 219 6.53 14.74 23.38
CA ARG A 219 5.56 15.03 24.45
C ARG A 219 4.81 13.76 24.80
N PRO A 220 5.40 12.87 25.62
CA PRO A 220 4.75 11.64 26.04
C PRO A 220 3.45 11.90 26.79
N GLY A 221 2.33 11.38 26.30
CA GLY A 221 1.02 11.54 26.93
C GLY A 221 -0.04 10.68 26.27
N LEU A 222 -1.15 10.45 26.98
CA LEU A 222 -2.26 9.60 26.50
C LEU A 222 -2.81 10.10 25.15
N ARG A 223 -3.04 11.41 25.02
CA ARG A 223 -3.55 12.01 23.77
C ARG A 223 -2.67 11.68 22.56
N GLN A 224 -1.35 11.81 22.71
CA GLN A 224 -0.42 11.52 21.62
C GLN A 224 -0.36 10.02 21.31
N GLY A 225 -0.48 9.17 22.33
CA GLY A 225 -0.63 7.73 22.16
C GLY A 225 -1.89 7.40 21.38
N VAL A 226 -3.04 7.91 21.80
CA VAL A 226 -4.32 7.72 21.09
C VAL A 226 -4.26 8.20 19.66
N VAL A 227 -3.67 9.39 19.39
CA VAL A 227 -3.51 9.90 17.99
C VAL A 227 -2.70 8.92 17.14
N LEU A 228 -1.58 8.41 17.66
CA LEU A 228 -0.79 7.40 16.94
C LEU A 228 -1.63 6.14 16.70
N GLY A 229 -2.37 5.68 17.71
CA GLY A 229 -3.23 4.50 17.61
C GLY A 229 -4.34 4.66 16.57
N VAL A 230 -5.01 5.82 16.55
CA VAL A 230 -6.05 6.12 15.55
C VAL A 230 -5.46 6.11 14.13
N VAL A 231 -4.27 6.69 13.93
CA VAL A 231 -3.60 6.68 12.62
C VAL A 231 -3.26 5.25 12.20
N LEU A 232 -2.71 4.43 13.09
CA LEU A 232 -2.38 3.03 12.79
C LEU A 232 -3.64 2.20 12.54
N GLY A 233 -4.69 2.36 13.36
CA GLY A 233 -5.96 1.65 13.17
C GLY A 233 -6.67 2.05 11.87
N ALA A 234 -6.65 3.32 11.52
CA ALA A 234 -7.21 3.82 10.27
C ALA A 234 -6.45 3.29 9.04
N SER A 235 -5.12 3.12 9.15
CA SER A 235 -4.34 2.52 8.06
C SER A 235 -4.77 1.07 7.75
N VAL A 236 -5.15 0.29 8.78
CA VAL A 236 -5.70 -1.08 8.59
C VAL A 236 -7.00 -1.06 7.79
N LEU A 237 -7.85 -0.05 8.00
CA LEU A 237 -9.12 0.11 7.29
C LEU A 237 -8.95 0.62 5.84
N VAL A 238 -7.74 0.91 5.40
CA VAL A 238 -7.44 1.30 4.02
C VAL A 238 -6.64 0.24 3.30
N ASN A 239 -5.52 -0.19 3.92
CA ASN A 239 -4.68 -1.23 3.34
C ASN A 239 -3.82 -1.90 4.43
N GLN A 240 -3.92 -3.21 4.54
CA GLN A 240 -3.24 -3.99 5.57
C GLN A 240 -1.71 -3.99 5.39
N GLU A 241 -1.22 -4.00 4.16
CA GLU A 241 0.22 -3.95 3.88
C GLU A 241 0.82 -2.61 4.30
N SER A 242 0.17 -1.51 3.93
CA SER A 242 0.59 -0.17 4.35
C SER A 242 0.50 0.00 5.87
N ALA A 243 -0.45 -0.66 6.53
CA ALA A 243 -0.54 -0.67 7.98
C ALA A 243 0.67 -1.36 8.63
N VAL A 244 1.12 -2.50 8.10
CA VAL A 244 2.36 -3.15 8.57
C VAL A 244 3.56 -2.24 8.37
N MET A 245 3.68 -1.58 7.20
CA MET A 245 4.74 -0.60 6.94
C MET A 245 4.68 0.57 7.93
N ALA A 246 3.48 1.08 8.24
CA ALA A 246 3.29 2.14 9.24
C ALA A 246 3.71 1.68 10.65
N VAL A 247 3.41 0.45 11.04
CA VAL A 247 3.87 -0.14 12.31
C VAL A 247 5.40 -0.27 12.34
N LEU A 248 6.02 -0.73 11.27
CA LEU A 248 7.49 -0.81 11.17
C LEU A 248 8.13 0.58 11.27
N LEU A 249 7.55 1.59 10.63
CA LEU A 249 8.00 2.98 10.72
C LEU A 249 7.85 3.53 12.14
N ALA A 250 6.71 3.28 12.80
CA ALA A 250 6.49 3.67 14.19
C ALA A 250 7.49 2.99 15.12
N ALA A 251 7.75 1.70 14.94
CA ALA A 251 8.74 0.95 15.69
C ALA A 251 10.14 1.53 15.50
N ALA A 252 10.59 1.77 14.26
CA ALA A 252 11.88 2.39 13.98
C ALA A 252 12.02 3.78 14.63
N ALA A 253 10.96 4.59 14.63
CA ALA A 253 10.97 5.92 15.24
C ALA A 253 10.96 5.88 16.79
N LEU A 254 10.30 4.91 17.41
CA LEU A 254 10.07 4.84 18.86
C LEU A 254 11.03 3.91 19.58
N LEU A 255 11.52 2.83 18.96
CA LEU A 255 12.38 1.82 19.60
C LEU A 255 13.63 2.42 20.28
N PRO A 256 14.41 3.32 19.65
CA PRO A 256 15.57 3.94 20.29
C PRO A 256 15.22 4.80 21.52
N TRP A 257 13.97 5.28 21.59
CA TRP A 257 13.47 6.06 22.70
C TRP A 257 12.98 5.18 23.85
N LEU A 258 12.41 4.01 23.56
CA LEU A 258 11.96 3.03 24.52
C LEU A 258 13.13 2.36 25.25
N ILE A 259 14.17 1.95 24.50
CA ILE A 259 15.34 1.25 25.05
C ILE A 259 16.08 2.12 26.07
N ARG A 260 16.16 3.43 25.85
CA ARG A 260 17.00 4.31 26.67
C ARG A 260 16.48 4.55 28.08
N ARG A 261 15.18 4.57 28.34
CA ARG A 261 14.54 4.66 29.66
C ARG A 261 13.04 4.32 29.58
N PRO A 262 12.62 3.12 29.87
CA PRO A 262 11.19 2.82 29.98
C PRO A 262 10.62 3.55 31.21
N ALA A 263 9.71 4.49 30.99
CA ALA A 263 8.97 5.16 32.05
C ALA A 263 7.50 4.73 31.97
N ALA A 264 6.84 4.55 33.12
CA ALA A 264 5.44 4.13 33.19
C ALA A 264 4.50 5.03 32.35
N ALA A 265 4.79 6.33 32.25
CA ALA A 265 4.03 7.26 31.41
C ALA A 265 4.13 6.93 29.91
N ARG A 266 5.29 6.44 29.44
CA ARG A 266 5.51 6.03 28.04
C ARG A 266 4.74 4.75 27.73
N LEU A 267 4.82 3.77 28.63
CA LEU A 267 4.09 2.50 28.49
C LEU A 267 2.58 2.74 28.50
N ARG A 268 2.08 3.60 29.39
CA ARG A 268 0.66 4.00 29.41
C ARG A 268 0.24 4.67 28.09
N ALA A 269 1.05 5.59 27.55
CA ALA A 269 0.76 6.24 26.27
C ALA A 269 0.75 5.25 25.11
N LEU A 270 1.68 4.29 25.07
CA LEU A 270 1.71 3.23 24.06
C LEU A 270 0.54 2.26 24.23
N GLY A 271 0.19 1.89 25.46
CA GLY A 271 -0.99 1.07 25.75
C GLY A 271 -2.29 1.73 25.27
N ALA A 272 -2.45 3.04 25.54
CA ALA A 272 -3.58 3.82 25.04
C ALA A 272 -3.59 3.88 23.50
N GLY A 273 -2.41 3.98 22.89
CA GLY A 273 -2.26 3.92 21.43
C GLY A 273 -2.64 2.56 20.86
N ALA A 274 -2.15 1.48 21.46
CA ALA A 274 -2.51 0.12 21.05
C ALA A 274 -4.02 -0.13 21.17
N ALA A 275 -4.63 0.27 22.29
CA ALA A 275 -6.07 0.15 22.50
C ALA A 275 -6.85 0.94 21.44
N ALA A 276 -6.46 2.19 21.14
CA ALA A 276 -7.09 3.01 20.12
C ALA A 276 -6.94 2.39 18.72
N ALA A 277 -5.77 1.82 18.39
CA ALA A 277 -5.54 1.15 17.12
C ALA A 277 -6.45 -0.07 16.96
N VAL A 278 -6.56 -0.92 18.01
CA VAL A 278 -7.44 -2.09 17.99
C VAL A 278 -8.91 -1.68 17.87
N ILE A 279 -9.35 -0.66 18.60
CA ILE A 279 -10.74 -0.17 18.55
C ILE A 279 -11.07 0.31 17.13
N VAL A 280 -10.21 1.13 16.52
CA VAL A 280 -10.45 1.67 15.17
C VAL A 280 -10.38 0.56 14.11
N ALA A 281 -9.43 -0.36 14.22
CA ALA A 281 -9.26 -1.47 13.28
C ALA A 281 -10.24 -2.62 13.52
N SER A 282 -11.01 -2.62 14.63
CA SER A 282 -11.82 -3.78 15.05
C SER A 282 -12.76 -4.32 13.99
N PRO A 283 -13.45 -3.53 13.14
CA PRO A 283 -14.31 -4.10 12.12
C PRO A 283 -13.55 -4.99 11.14
N GLN A 284 -12.39 -4.53 10.67
CA GLN A 284 -11.53 -5.29 9.76
C GLN A 284 -10.92 -6.51 10.46
N LEU A 285 -10.41 -6.34 11.69
CA LEU A 285 -9.79 -7.43 12.45
C LEU A 285 -10.79 -8.55 12.75
N ILE A 286 -12.03 -8.23 13.12
CA ILE A 286 -13.11 -9.20 13.34
C ILE A 286 -13.40 -9.97 12.05
N ALA A 287 -13.49 -9.27 10.92
CA ALA A 287 -13.71 -9.89 9.61
C ALA A 287 -12.55 -10.82 9.22
N MET A 288 -11.30 -10.41 9.43
CA MET A 288 -10.10 -11.22 9.18
C MET A 288 -10.09 -12.48 10.05
N ILE A 289 -10.38 -12.36 11.36
CA ILE A 289 -10.45 -13.50 12.28
C ILE A 289 -11.56 -14.46 11.84
N GLY A 290 -12.75 -13.94 11.50
CA GLY A 290 -13.86 -14.75 10.99
C GLY A 290 -13.50 -15.50 9.71
N GLN A 291 -12.83 -14.86 8.76
CA GLN A 291 -12.37 -15.49 7.53
C GLN A 291 -11.28 -16.55 7.82
N ALA A 292 -10.32 -16.26 8.71
CA ALA A 292 -9.29 -17.22 9.10
C ALA A 292 -9.90 -18.47 9.73
N ALA A 293 -10.93 -18.35 10.55
CA ALA A 293 -11.64 -19.46 11.19
C ALA A 293 -12.37 -20.38 10.17
N THR A 294 -12.76 -19.86 9.00
CA THR A 294 -13.44 -20.64 7.93
C THR A 294 -12.48 -21.25 6.91
N GLY A 295 -11.17 -21.21 7.14
CA GLY A 295 -10.15 -21.81 6.29
C GLY A 295 -9.23 -20.80 5.59
N GLY A 296 -9.27 -19.53 6.02
CA GLY A 296 -8.30 -18.50 5.61
C GLY A 296 -8.23 -18.23 4.11
N ALA A 297 -7.10 -17.70 3.70
CA ALA A 297 -6.75 -17.51 2.30
C ALA A 297 -6.31 -18.84 1.66
N SER A 298 -6.60 -19.03 0.38
CA SER A 298 -6.29 -20.27 -0.35
C SER A 298 -4.94 -20.26 -1.06
N VAL A 299 -4.09 -19.24 -0.81
CA VAL A 299 -2.78 -19.15 -1.44
C VAL A 299 -1.81 -20.12 -0.78
N SER A 300 -1.20 -20.98 -1.58
CA SER A 300 -0.24 -21.96 -1.06
C SER A 300 1.09 -21.31 -0.67
N ALA A 301 1.81 -21.93 0.27
CA ALA A 301 3.14 -21.47 0.66
C ALA A 301 4.14 -21.41 -0.52
N HIS A 302 3.96 -22.29 -1.52
CA HIS A 302 4.75 -22.25 -2.76
C HIS A 302 4.45 -20.99 -3.58
N VAL A 303 3.18 -20.61 -3.73
CA VAL A 303 2.79 -19.37 -4.44
C VAL A 303 3.32 -18.15 -3.71
N LEU A 304 3.25 -18.09 -2.37
CA LEU A 304 3.83 -16.99 -1.59
C LEU A 304 5.35 -16.89 -1.78
N ALA A 305 6.06 -18.03 -1.79
CA ALA A 305 7.49 -18.05 -2.05
C ALA A 305 7.82 -17.59 -3.47
N HIS A 306 7.04 -18.04 -4.45
CA HIS A 306 7.20 -17.68 -5.85
C HIS A 306 6.98 -16.18 -6.07
N THR A 307 5.90 -15.62 -5.56
CA THR A 307 5.62 -14.18 -5.66
C THR A 307 6.68 -13.33 -4.96
N GLY A 308 7.08 -13.68 -3.73
CA GLY A 308 8.14 -12.98 -3.00
C GLY A 308 9.50 -13.01 -3.69
N LYS A 309 9.78 -14.05 -4.51
CA LYS A 309 10.96 -14.10 -5.39
C LYS A 309 10.80 -13.19 -6.61
N THR A 310 9.60 -13.15 -7.17
CA THR A 310 9.30 -12.55 -8.48
C THR A 310 9.12 -11.03 -8.39
N TYR A 311 8.53 -10.53 -7.31
CA TYR A 311 8.24 -9.11 -7.10
C TYR A 311 9.40 -8.32 -6.46
N GLY A 312 10.63 -8.83 -6.53
CA GLY A 312 11.82 -8.06 -6.16
C GLY A 312 12.26 -7.09 -7.25
N VAL A 313 12.78 -5.94 -6.84
CA VAL A 313 13.35 -4.92 -7.74
C VAL A 313 14.74 -5.34 -8.20
N GLY A 314 15.14 -4.97 -9.42
CA GLY A 314 16.55 -5.07 -9.83
C GLY A 314 17.42 -3.99 -9.21
N LEU A 315 18.70 -4.28 -9.05
CA LEU A 315 19.63 -3.33 -8.42
C LEU A 315 19.65 -1.97 -9.13
N PHE A 316 19.62 -1.97 -10.46
CA PHE A 316 19.62 -0.72 -11.25
C PHE A 316 18.24 -0.09 -11.31
N ASP A 317 17.15 -0.87 -11.17
CA ASP A 317 15.80 -0.37 -11.17
C ASP A 317 15.50 0.54 -9.96
N LEU A 318 16.29 0.42 -8.86
CA LEU A 318 16.20 1.34 -7.73
C LEU A 318 16.41 2.81 -8.12
N PHE A 319 17.15 3.06 -9.20
CA PHE A 319 17.54 4.40 -9.65
C PHE A 319 16.95 4.79 -10.99
N ALA A 320 16.49 3.82 -11.77
CA ALA A 320 15.95 4.06 -13.11
C ALA A 320 14.42 3.99 -13.11
N PRO A 321 13.75 4.80 -13.95
CA PRO A 321 12.32 4.64 -14.17
C PRO A 321 12.03 3.31 -14.87
N SER A 322 10.90 2.68 -14.49
CA SER A 322 10.47 1.43 -15.13
C SER A 322 10.22 1.61 -16.64
N GLN A 323 10.50 0.59 -17.43
CA GLN A 323 10.22 0.57 -18.89
C GLN A 323 8.74 0.73 -19.23
N ARG A 324 7.82 0.40 -18.31
CA ARG A 324 6.39 0.57 -18.54
C ARG A 324 5.93 2.03 -18.52
N VAL A 325 6.79 2.92 -18.06
CA VAL A 325 6.48 4.32 -17.80
C VAL A 325 7.22 5.25 -18.75
N GLY A 326 7.24 5.00 -20.01
CA GLY A 326 7.74 5.99 -20.92
C GLY A 326 8.30 5.45 -22.23
N SER A 327 7.75 5.96 -23.30
CA SER A 327 8.10 5.62 -24.68
C SER A 327 9.16 6.57 -25.26
N TYR A 328 9.91 7.32 -24.46
CA TYR A 328 10.75 8.41 -24.97
C TYR A 328 12.25 8.14 -24.82
N GLY A 329 13.05 8.59 -25.77
CA GLY A 329 14.43 8.19 -26.06
C GLY A 329 15.49 8.15 -24.95
N LEU A 330 15.35 8.88 -23.82
CA LEU A 330 16.26 8.74 -22.68
C LEU A 330 15.99 7.48 -21.86
N THR A 331 14.79 6.91 -21.96
CA THR A 331 14.47 5.61 -21.37
C THR A 331 15.28 4.48 -22.01
N ALA A 332 15.80 4.64 -23.22
CA ALA A 332 16.66 3.65 -23.84
C ALA A 332 17.99 3.47 -23.08
N LEU A 333 18.55 4.55 -22.51
CA LEU A 333 19.73 4.48 -21.64
C LEU A 333 19.40 3.90 -20.27
N ALA A 334 18.28 4.29 -19.69
CA ALA A 334 17.80 3.74 -18.43
C ALA A 334 17.35 2.29 -18.59
N SER A 335 16.72 1.94 -19.72
CA SER A 335 16.29 0.56 -20.01
C SER A 335 17.43 -0.37 -20.41
N ALA A 336 18.53 0.15 -20.94
CA ALA A 336 19.75 -0.63 -21.12
C ALA A 336 20.43 -0.97 -19.79
N ALA A 337 20.25 -0.13 -18.77
CA ALA A 337 20.76 -0.34 -17.42
C ALA A 337 19.76 -1.11 -16.52
N ALA A 338 18.47 -0.80 -16.64
CA ALA A 338 17.38 -1.42 -15.90
C ALA A 338 16.71 -2.47 -16.75
N ASN A 339 16.96 -3.70 -16.49
CA ASN A 339 16.49 -4.73 -17.36
C ASN A 339 15.29 -5.46 -16.79
N SER A 340 14.13 -4.91 -17.02
CA SER A 340 12.86 -5.48 -16.60
C SER A 340 12.29 -6.53 -17.55
N ASP A 341 12.94 -6.83 -18.67
CA ASP A 341 12.46 -7.83 -19.61
C ASP A 341 12.39 -9.22 -18.97
N GLY A 342 11.19 -9.72 -18.80
CA GLY A 342 10.93 -11.04 -18.23
C GLY A 342 10.77 -11.08 -16.71
N ARG A 343 10.92 -9.98 -15.99
CA ARG A 343 10.54 -9.92 -14.58
C ARG A 343 9.10 -9.50 -14.40
N ILE A 344 8.43 -10.20 -13.50
CA ILE A 344 7.02 -9.98 -13.18
C ILE A 344 6.90 -9.04 -11.97
N GLY A 345 7.79 -8.11 -11.74
CA GLY A 345 7.57 -7.07 -10.74
C GLY A 345 6.35 -6.23 -11.11
N GLU A 346 5.84 -5.43 -10.19
CA GLU A 346 4.77 -4.48 -10.51
C GLU A 346 5.18 -3.49 -11.60
N GLY A 347 6.48 -3.42 -11.89
CA GLY A 347 7.06 -2.46 -12.83
C GLY A 347 7.03 -1.04 -12.28
N MET A 348 6.89 -0.92 -10.96
CA MET A 348 6.84 0.35 -10.25
C MET A 348 8.17 1.09 -10.40
N PRO A 349 8.18 2.37 -10.82
CA PRO A 349 9.37 3.22 -10.74
C PRO A 349 9.80 3.35 -9.29
N MET A 350 11.13 3.41 -9.06
CA MET A 350 11.67 3.50 -7.72
C MET A 350 12.09 4.94 -7.37
N PHE A 351 13.20 5.12 -6.71
CA PHE A 351 13.60 6.44 -6.18
C PHE A 351 13.94 7.45 -7.28
N GLY A 352 14.38 7.00 -8.45
CA GLY A 352 14.87 7.88 -9.51
C GLY A 352 16.27 8.45 -9.21
N VAL A 353 16.81 9.18 -10.17
CA VAL A 353 18.15 9.76 -10.08
C VAL A 353 18.14 11.04 -9.25
N VAL A 354 17.21 11.94 -9.51
CA VAL A 354 17.16 13.25 -8.85
C VAL A 354 16.97 13.12 -7.34
N LEU A 355 16.01 12.31 -6.91
CA LEU A 355 15.78 12.06 -5.48
C LEU A 355 16.99 11.39 -4.82
N THR A 356 17.60 10.40 -5.48
CA THR A 356 18.77 9.71 -4.95
C THR A 356 19.94 10.65 -4.75
N VAL A 357 20.27 11.48 -5.75
CA VAL A 357 21.35 12.47 -5.67
C VAL A 357 21.06 13.48 -4.55
N LEU A 358 19.84 13.99 -4.48
CA LEU A 358 19.45 14.92 -3.41
C LEU A 358 19.54 14.28 -2.02
N ALA A 359 19.12 13.03 -1.87
CA ALA A 359 19.21 12.32 -0.58
C ALA A 359 20.68 12.15 -0.14
N LEU A 360 21.57 11.81 -1.07
CA LEU A 360 23.01 11.72 -0.81
C LEU A 360 23.62 13.09 -0.48
N CYS A 361 23.26 14.15 -1.20
CA CYS A 361 23.67 15.52 -0.88
C CYS A 361 23.16 15.95 0.51
N GLY A 362 21.93 15.59 0.87
CA GLY A 362 21.35 15.88 2.18
C GLY A 362 22.04 15.12 3.32
N LEU A 363 22.41 13.86 3.07
CA LEU A 363 23.26 13.10 3.99
C LEU A 363 24.62 13.79 4.16
N ALA A 364 25.28 14.18 3.07
CA ALA A 364 26.57 14.89 3.11
C ALA A 364 26.45 16.23 3.83
N ALA A 365 25.42 17.04 3.54
CA ALA A 365 25.16 18.32 4.23
C ALA A 365 24.84 18.16 5.73
N SER A 366 24.41 16.96 6.13
CA SER A 366 24.00 16.64 7.51
C SER A 366 24.87 15.54 8.15
N TRP A 367 26.02 15.21 7.61
CA TRP A 367 26.84 14.04 7.98
C TRP A 367 27.23 13.99 9.47
N ARG A 368 27.35 15.13 10.13
CA ARG A 368 27.63 15.23 11.56
C ARG A 368 26.42 14.86 12.44
N ARG A 369 25.22 14.74 11.87
CA ARG A 369 24.01 14.45 12.63
C ARG A 369 23.73 12.94 12.61
N ARG A 370 23.69 12.31 13.77
CA ARG A 370 23.32 10.89 13.89
C ARG A 370 21.98 10.54 13.24
N SER A 371 21.03 11.48 13.28
CA SER A 371 19.72 11.29 12.64
C SER A 371 19.78 11.16 11.12
N ALA A 372 20.74 11.81 10.46
CA ALA A 372 20.91 11.67 9.00
C ALA A 372 21.39 10.25 8.64
N TRP A 373 22.32 9.70 9.41
CA TRP A 373 22.77 8.31 9.23
C TRP A 373 21.67 7.29 9.53
N LEU A 374 20.83 7.54 10.55
CA LEU A 374 19.67 6.67 10.83
C LEU A 374 18.65 6.70 9.69
N LEU A 375 18.39 7.88 9.11
CA LEU A 375 17.50 7.99 7.93
C LEU A 375 18.13 7.29 6.71
N ALA A 376 19.43 7.46 6.46
CA ALA A 376 20.14 6.79 5.37
C ALA A 376 20.12 5.26 5.56
N ALA A 377 20.40 4.76 6.76
CA ALA A 377 20.35 3.34 7.07
C ALA A 377 18.94 2.77 6.90
N PHE A 378 17.90 3.52 7.31
CA PHE A 378 16.51 3.12 7.13
C PHE A 378 16.13 3.08 5.64
N TRP A 379 16.49 4.12 4.87
CA TRP A 379 16.26 4.15 3.42
C TRP A 379 16.94 2.98 2.71
N LEU A 380 18.24 2.78 2.96
CA LEU A 380 19.02 1.68 2.35
C LEU A 380 18.51 0.30 2.80
N GLY A 381 18.09 0.16 4.06
CA GLY A 381 17.48 -1.06 4.57
C GLY A 381 16.16 -1.41 3.88
N CYS A 382 15.31 -0.42 3.67
CA CYS A 382 14.07 -0.58 2.90
C CYS A 382 14.35 -0.88 1.42
N ALA A 383 15.33 -0.20 0.81
CA ALA A 383 15.76 -0.48 -0.56
C ALA A 383 16.31 -1.92 -0.68
N TRP A 384 17.05 -2.39 0.31
CA TRP A 384 17.55 -3.77 0.34
C TRP A 384 16.41 -4.80 0.50
N LEU A 385 15.40 -4.52 1.32
CA LEU A 385 14.18 -5.34 1.39
C LEU A 385 13.45 -5.38 0.05
N ALA A 386 13.35 -4.23 -0.65
CA ALA A 386 12.69 -4.11 -1.93
C ALA A 386 13.35 -4.93 -3.06
N LEU A 387 14.63 -5.26 -2.93
CA LEU A 387 15.32 -6.16 -3.88
C LEU A 387 14.75 -7.59 -3.85
N GLY A 388 13.92 -7.95 -2.86
CA GLY A 388 13.29 -9.25 -2.78
C GLY A 388 14.21 -10.37 -2.29
N ALA A 389 13.87 -11.62 -2.62
CA ALA A 389 14.58 -12.81 -2.18
C ALA A 389 15.71 -13.26 -3.13
N VAL A 390 15.82 -12.64 -4.30
CA VAL A 390 16.82 -12.89 -5.33
C VAL A 390 17.36 -11.55 -5.81
N LEU A 391 18.68 -11.40 -5.84
CA LEU A 391 19.32 -10.18 -6.37
C LEU A 391 19.31 -10.21 -7.91
N TRP A 392 18.62 -9.28 -8.51
CA TRP A 392 18.63 -9.09 -9.96
C TRP A 392 19.63 -7.99 -10.35
N ILE A 393 20.58 -8.34 -11.19
CA ILE A 393 21.54 -7.41 -11.81
C ILE A 393 21.36 -7.51 -13.32
N GLY A 394 20.71 -6.52 -13.90
CA GLY A 394 20.19 -6.63 -15.27
C GLY A 394 19.25 -7.83 -15.40
N HIS A 395 19.40 -8.63 -16.47
CA HIS A 395 18.57 -9.84 -16.70
C HIS A 395 18.97 -11.04 -15.84
N THR A 396 20.08 -10.96 -15.12
CA THR A 396 20.67 -12.14 -14.48
C THR A 396 20.27 -12.22 -13.01
N PRO A 397 19.59 -13.30 -12.59
CA PRO A 397 19.32 -13.55 -11.18
C PRO A 397 20.58 -14.06 -10.48
N HIS A 398 20.99 -13.38 -9.44
CA HIS A 398 22.06 -13.80 -8.57
C HIS A 398 21.50 -14.32 -7.25
N VAL A 399 21.88 -15.53 -6.86
CA VAL A 399 21.43 -16.18 -5.63
C VAL A 399 22.67 -16.55 -4.79
N PRO A 400 23.36 -15.54 -4.18
CA PRO A 400 24.49 -15.81 -3.32
C PRO A 400 24.08 -16.75 -2.18
N PHE A 401 24.92 -17.76 -1.88
CA PHE A 401 24.64 -18.72 -0.81
C PHE A 401 23.26 -19.38 -0.93
N LEU A 402 22.97 -19.98 -2.09
CA LEU A 402 21.70 -20.58 -2.45
C LEU A 402 21.08 -21.39 -1.31
N THR A 403 19.84 -21.09 -0.98
CA THR A 403 18.96 -21.93 -0.15
C THR A 403 17.63 -22.19 -0.87
N ARG A 404 16.84 -23.12 -0.34
CA ARG A 404 15.49 -23.37 -0.85
C ARG A 404 14.47 -23.06 0.21
N TRP A 405 13.36 -22.45 -0.20
CA TRP A 405 12.21 -22.23 0.63
C TRP A 405 10.93 -22.49 -0.16
N ASN A 406 10.10 -23.41 0.34
CA ASN A 406 8.85 -23.82 -0.31
C ASN A 406 9.01 -24.12 -1.82
N GLY A 407 10.10 -24.82 -2.20
CA GLY A 407 10.41 -25.19 -3.59
C GLY A 407 11.18 -24.13 -4.39
N GLU A 408 11.18 -22.87 -3.97
CA GLU A 408 11.88 -21.78 -4.66
C GLU A 408 13.34 -21.63 -4.24
N ARG A 409 14.18 -21.22 -5.20
CA ARG A 409 15.58 -20.86 -4.96
C ARG A 409 15.67 -19.43 -4.49
N VAL A 410 16.18 -19.21 -3.30
CA VAL A 410 16.29 -17.88 -2.65
C VAL A 410 17.67 -17.71 -2.01
N SER A 411 18.05 -16.45 -1.78
CA SER A 411 19.33 -16.13 -1.16
C SER A 411 19.16 -15.76 0.32
N PRO A 412 19.88 -16.41 1.25
CA PRO A 412 19.83 -16.06 2.67
C PRO A 412 20.49 -14.71 2.99
N VAL A 413 21.26 -14.13 2.07
CA VAL A 413 21.85 -12.79 2.24
C VAL A 413 20.80 -11.69 2.00
N MET A 414 19.72 -12.02 1.28
CA MET A 414 18.63 -11.08 1.02
C MET A 414 17.70 -11.03 2.24
N PRO A 415 17.51 -9.85 2.89
CA PRO A 415 16.73 -9.76 4.12
C PRO A 415 15.26 -10.14 3.92
N TYR A 416 14.72 -9.93 2.73
CA TYR A 416 13.37 -10.33 2.40
C TYR A 416 13.15 -11.85 2.48
N THR A 417 14.19 -12.67 2.24
CA THR A 417 14.16 -14.13 2.41
C THR A 417 13.81 -14.55 3.85
N TRP A 418 14.20 -13.76 4.83
CA TRP A 418 13.85 -13.99 6.24
C TRP A 418 12.52 -13.40 6.59
N PHE A 419 12.20 -12.21 6.03
CA PHE A 419 10.94 -11.53 6.23
C PHE A 419 9.75 -12.38 5.80
N MET A 420 9.80 -12.99 4.61
CA MET A 420 8.73 -13.84 4.10
C MET A 420 8.57 -15.19 4.84
N ARG A 421 9.48 -15.53 5.77
CA ARG A 421 9.37 -16.72 6.64
C ARG A 421 8.60 -16.43 7.93
N ILE A 422 8.37 -15.17 8.25
CA ILE A 422 7.64 -14.77 9.44
C ILE A 422 6.14 -14.92 9.13
N PRO A 423 5.40 -15.75 9.90
CA PRO A 423 3.96 -15.88 9.71
C PRO A 423 3.27 -14.51 9.71
N TRP A 424 2.26 -14.31 8.88
CA TRP A 424 1.51 -13.07 8.67
C TRP A 424 2.28 -11.98 7.88
N LEU A 425 3.62 -11.93 7.94
CA LEU A 425 4.41 -11.02 7.13
C LEU A 425 4.68 -11.59 5.73
N SER A 426 4.58 -12.89 5.55
CA SER A 426 4.67 -13.55 4.24
C SER A 426 3.56 -13.12 3.27
N ASP A 427 2.48 -12.54 3.79
CA ASP A 427 1.37 -12.03 2.99
C ASP A 427 1.69 -10.68 2.33
N LEU A 428 2.75 -9.99 2.80
CA LEU A 428 3.41 -8.87 2.11
C LEU A 428 4.34 -9.43 1.01
N ARG A 429 3.74 -9.99 -0.01
CA ARG A 429 4.44 -10.76 -1.07
C ARG A 429 5.12 -9.89 -2.12
N GLU A 430 4.77 -8.64 -2.23
CA GLU A 430 5.33 -7.67 -3.15
C GLU A 430 6.48 -6.92 -2.46
N ALA A 431 7.70 -7.46 -2.62
CA ALA A 431 8.90 -6.92 -1.95
C ALA A 431 9.23 -5.48 -2.38
N ASP A 432 8.99 -5.13 -3.63
CA ASP A 432 9.23 -3.82 -4.22
C ASP A 432 8.50 -2.69 -3.47
N ARG A 433 7.35 -2.96 -2.86
CA ARG A 433 6.57 -1.99 -2.07
C ARG A 433 7.29 -1.45 -0.83
N PHE A 434 8.30 -2.16 -0.30
CA PHE A 434 9.15 -1.62 0.77
C PHE A 434 9.90 -0.34 0.37
N ALA A 435 10.06 -0.09 -0.93
CA ALA A 435 10.61 1.18 -1.41
C ALA A 435 9.74 2.39 -1.01
N LEU A 436 8.40 2.25 -0.94
CA LEU A 436 7.50 3.31 -0.45
C LEU A 436 7.81 3.70 1.01
N LEU A 437 8.13 2.71 1.83
CA LEU A 437 8.54 2.97 3.22
C LEU A 437 9.90 3.70 3.26
N GLY A 438 10.85 3.29 2.41
CA GLY A 438 12.16 3.94 2.26
C GLY A 438 12.06 5.37 1.72
N LEU A 439 11.07 5.64 0.87
CA LEU A 439 10.82 6.96 0.29
C LEU A 439 10.66 8.05 1.36
N VAL A 440 10.00 7.73 2.50
CA VAL A 440 9.84 8.67 3.62
C VAL A 440 11.19 9.20 4.13
N ALA A 441 12.17 8.34 4.24
CA ALA A 441 13.51 8.74 4.72
C ALA A 441 14.32 9.45 3.62
N ALA A 442 14.22 8.97 2.38
CA ALA A 442 14.91 9.57 1.24
C ALA A 442 14.49 11.05 1.03
N VAL A 443 13.18 11.33 1.05
CA VAL A 443 12.69 12.71 0.85
C VAL A 443 13.03 13.65 2.03
N LEU A 444 13.16 13.12 3.25
CA LEU A 444 13.65 13.91 4.38
C LEU A 444 15.12 14.32 4.21
N LEU A 445 15.96 13.40 3.72
CA LEU A 445 17.34 13.71 3.38
C LEU A 445 17.41 14.69 2.22
N ALA A 446 16.63 14.46 1.15
CA ALA A 446 16.55 15.37 0.01
C ALA A 446 16.09 16.79 0.42
N GLY A 447 15.09 16.89 1.30
CA GLY A 447 14.66 18.17 1.86
C GLY A 447 15.76 18.88 2.66
N ALA A 448 16.64 18.12 3.34
CA ALA A 448 17.80 18.71 4.02
C ALA A 448 18.83 19.26 3.01
N ALA A 449 19.00 18.63 1.85
CA ALA A 449 19.80 19.18 0.74
C ALA A 449 19.20 20.48 0.22
N VAL A 450 17.89 20.51 -0.01
CA VAL A 450 17.19 21.72 -0.48
C VAL A 450 17.30 22.85 0.55
N ASP A 451 17.18 22.58 1.85
CA ASP A 451 17.42 23.57 2.91
C ASP A 451 18.85 24.12 2.91
N TRP A 452 19.82 23.28 2.56
CA TRP A 452 21.21 23.70 2.43
C TRP A 452 21.41 24.54 1.16
N LEU A 453 20.94 24.09 0.01
CA LEU A 453 21.00 24.80 -1.27
C LEU A 453 20.30 26.16 -1.19
N TRP A 454 19.13 26.25 -0.59
CA TRP A 454 18.38 27.50 -0.42
C TRP A 454 19.20 28.59 0.25
N ARG A 455 20.08 28.22 1.17
CA ARG A 455 20.93 29.17 1.93
C ARG A 455 22.22 29.57 1.21
N HIS A 456 22.72 28.68 0.33
CA HIS A 456 24.04 28.86 -0.26
C HIS A 456 24.00 29.13 -1.77
N ALA A 457 22.98 28.60 -2.45
CA ALA A 457 22.85 28.66 -3.89
C ALA A 457 21.36 28.51 -4.30
N TRP A 458 20.52 29.47 -3.92
CA TRP A 458 19.08 29.39 -4.19
C TRP A 458 18.71 29.14 -5.67
N PRO A 459 19.46 29.66 -6.70
CA PRO A 459 19.14 29.37 -8.09
C PRO A 459 19.27 27.87 -8.42
N ALA A 460 20.17 27.15 -7.72
CA ALA A 460 20.28 25.70 -7.89
C ALA A 460 19.01 24.96 -7.45
N VAL A 461 18.23 25.52 -6.53
CA VAL A 461 16.94 24.94 -6.12
C VAL A 461 15.94 24.96 -7.29
N VAL A 462 15.95 26.02 -8.11
CA VAL A 462 15.11 26.11 -9.31
C VAL A 462 15.50 25.05 -10.34
N VAL A 463 16.81 24.88 -10.56
CA VAL A 463 17.33 23.84 -11.48
C VAL A 463 16.94 22.45 -10.99
N VAL A 464 17.13 22.18 -9.70
CA VAL A 464 16.75 20.89 -9.10
C VAL A 464 15.25 20.66 -9.21
N ALA A 465 14.43 21.68 -8.97
CA ALA A 465 12.97 21.58 -9.11
C ALA A 465 12.59 21.27 -10.57
N ALA A 466 13.21 21.94 -11.55
CA ALA A 466 12.99 21.67 -12.97
C ALA A 466 13.40 20.24 -13.35
N LEU A 467 14.53 19.74 -12.86
CA LEU A 467 14.97 18.36 -13.07
C LEU A 467 14.02 17.36 -12.42
N ALA A 468 13.53 17.62 -11.21
CA ALA A 468 12.57 16.76 -10.53
C ALA A 468 11.22 16.71 -11.27
N VAL A 469 10.72 17.85 -11.75
CA VAL A 469 9.51 17.92 -12.58
C VAL A 469 9.72 17.20 -13.91
N PHE A 470 10.88 17.37 -14.53
CA PHE A 470 11.23 16.66 -15.76
C PHE A 470 11.26 15.14 -15.53
N GLU A 471 11.92 14.67 -14.47
CA GLU A 471 11.98 13.23 -14.15
C GLU A 471 10.59 12.69 -13.81
N ALA A 472 9.77 13.40 -13.02
CA ALA A 472 8.41 13.01 -12.69
C ALA A 472 7.50 12.99 -13.93
N GLY A 473 7.55 14.04 -14.75
CA GLY A 473 6.79 14.09 -16.02
C GLY A 473 7.24 13.05 -17.05
N TRP A 474 8.51 12.70 -17.02
CA TRP A 474 9.07 11.63 -17.86
C TRP A 474 8.61 10.24 -17.45
N SER A 475 8.48 10.01 -16.15
CA SER A 475 8.11 8.75 -15.53
C SER A 475 6.64 8.72 -15.06
N ALA A 476 5.90 9.82 -15.26
CA ALA A 476 4.49 9.92 -14.88
C ALA A 476 3.63 9.07 -15.80
N GLY A 477 2.93 8.16 -15.20
CA GLY A 477 1.82 7.39 -15.73
C GLY A 477 2.02 6.66 -17.05
N PRO A 478 1.65 5.41 -17.13
CA PRO A 478 1.58 4.74 -18.43
C PRO A 478 0.43 5.33 -19.24
N THR A 479 0.58 5.40 -20.55
CA THR A 479 -0.55 5.53 -21.45
C THR A 479 -1.39 4.25 -21.35
N VAL A 480 -2.31 4.19 -20.41
CA VAL A 480 -3.29 3.11 -20.34
C VAL A 480 -4.49 3.47 -21.20
N GLY A 481 -5.06 2.47 -21.87
CA GLY A 481 -6.35 2.63 -22.52
C GLY A 481 -7.41 3.05 -21.50
N VAL A 482 -8.50 3.63 -21.96
CA VAL A 482 -9.66 3.96 -21.12
C VAL A 482 -10.80 3.01 -21.42
N MET A 483 -11.53 2.61 -20.38
CA MET A 483 -12.79 1.87 -20.51
C MET A 483 -13.98 2.78 -20.21
N PRO A 484 -15.09 2.68 -20.98
CA PRO A 484 -16.30 3.41 -20.66
C PRO A 484 -16.95 2.84 -19.41
N THR A 485 -17.61 3.70 -18.65
CA THR A 485 -18.41 3.35 -17.47
C THR A 485 -19.91 3.45 -17.72
N THR A 486 -20.32 4.01 -18.86
CA THR A 486 -21.71 3.98 -19.31
C THR A 486 -22.06 2.56 -19.72
N LEU A 487 -23.29 2.12 -19.42
CA LEU A 487 -23.77 0.80 -19.81
C LEU A 487 -23.60 0.58 -21.31
N PRO A 488 -22.70 -0.36 -21.72
CA PRO A 488 -22.53 -0.71 -23.11
C PRO A 488 -23.79 -1.38 -23.67
N ALA A 489 -23.89 -1.50 -24.99
CA ALA A 489 -25.01 -2.20 -25.64
C ALA A 489 -25.16 -3.64 -25.15
N LEU A 490 -24.04 -4.25 -24.76
CA LEU A 490 -23.94 -5.56 -24.14
C LEU A 490 -24.79 -5.70 -22.87
N ASP A 491 -24.77 -4.68 -22.00
CA ASP A 491 -25.29 -4.78 -20.63
C ASP A 491 -26.67 -4.14 -20.44
N ARG A 492 -27.13 -3.32 -21.41
CA ARG A 492 -28.44 -2.64 -21.33
C ARG A 492 -29.62 -3.60 -21.13
N PRO A 493 -29.72 -4.75 -21.85
CA PRO A 493 -30.81 -5.69 -21.61
C PRO A 493 -30.72 -6.39 -20.26
N ILE A 494 -29.51 -6.56 -19.71
CA ILE A 494 -29.29 -7.14 -18.37
C ILE A 494 -29.76 -6.15 -17.31
N ALA A 495 -29.36 -4.88 -17.44
CA ALA A 495 -29.77 -3.81 -16.52
C ALA A 495 -31.29 -3.52 -16.56
N ALA A 496 -31.98 -3.91 -17.63
CA ALA A 496 -33.43 -3.80 -17.75
C ALA A 496 -34.19 -5.02 -17.20
N ASP A 497 -33.47 -6.05 -16.73
CA ASP A 497 -34.04 -7.27 -16.17
C ASP A 497 -34.14 -7.16 -14.65
N ASP A 498 -35.36 -7.06 -14.11
CA ASP A 498 -35.60 -6.95 -12.68
C ASP A 498 -35.51 -8.29 -11.91
N SER A 499 -35.11 -9.37 -12.58
CA SER A 499 -35.07 -10.72 -11.95
C SER A 499 -33.98 -10.87 -10.91
N HIS A 500 -32.93 -10.05 -10.93
CA HIS A 500 -31.71 -10.20 -10.12
C HIS A 500 -31.03 -11.57 -10.26
N SER A 501 -31.25 -12.26 -11.36
CA SER A 501 -30.63 -13.53 -11.68
C SER A 501 -29.11 -13.39 -11.81
N ILE A 502 -28.38 -14.49 -11.59
CA ILE A 502 -26.92 -14.47 -11.64
C ILE A 502 -26.43 -14.28 -13.07
N VAL A 503 -25.48 -13.34 -13.23
CA VAL A 503 -24.69 -13.18 -14.46
C VAL A 503 -23.37 -13.91 -14.30
N VAL A 504 -23.06 -14.80 -15.23
CA VAL A 504 -21.82 -15.57 -15.25
C VAL A 504 -20.94 -15.11 -16.38
N ASP A 505 -19.68 -14.82 -16.08
CA ASP A 505 -18.69 -14.43 -17.07
C ASP A 505 -17.88 -15.64 -17.55
N ALA A 506 -17.63 -15.70 -18.83
CA ALA A 506 -16.79 -16.71 -19.47
C ALA A 506 -15.73 -16.05 -20.39
N PRO A 507 -14.46 -16.46 -20.29
CA PRO A 507 -13.90 -17.50 -19.41
C PRO A 507 -14.19 -17.23 -17.93
N TYR A 508 -14.51 -18.32 -17.20
CA TYR A 508 -14.86 -18.23 -15.79
C TYR A 508 -13.64 -18.31 -14.89
N GLY A 509 -13.64 -17.53 -13.79
CA GLY A 509 -12.58 -17.63 -12.81
C GLY A 509 -12.87 -16.91 -11.48
N LEU A 510 -12.25 -17.46 -10.43
CA LEU A 510 -12.08 -16.81 -9.13
C LEU A 510 -10.60 -16.45 -8.99
N ARG A 511 -10.32 -15.16 -8.80
CA ARG A 511 -8.97 -14.64 -8.69
C ARG A 511 -8.72 -14.02 -7.31
N GLY A 512 -7.56 -14.38 -6.73
CA GLY A 512 -7.05 -13.80 -5.49
C GLY A 512 -5.60 -13.40 -5.66
N GLY A 513 -5.32 -12.25 -6.32
CA GLY A 513 -3.98 -11.85 -6.73
C GLY A 513 -3.41 -12.73 -7.86
N VAL A 514 -3.72 -14.03 -7.83
CA VAL A 514 -3.42 -15.03 -8.87
C VAL A 514 -4.70 -15.81 -9.22
N PRO A 515 -4.81 -16.41 -10.41
CA PRO A 515 -5.90 -17.34 -10.71
C PRO A 515 -5.87 -18.53 -9.74
N LEU A 516 -6.95 -18.76 -9.01
CA LEU A 516 -7.04 -19.83 -8.00
C LEU A 516 -8.00 -20.92 -8.40
N TYR A 517 -9.06 -20.60 -9.14
CA TYR A 517 -10.02 -21.55 -9.68
C TYR A 517 -10.55 -21.01 -11.01
N GLY A 518 -10.37 -21.77 -12.07
CA GLY A 518 -10.66 -21.33 -13.43
C GLY A 518 -9.55 -20.45 -14.04
N GLY A 519 -9.91 -19.65 -15.02
CA GLY A 519 -9.02 -18.82 -15.82
C GLY A 519 -9.08 -17.33 -15.49
N GLN A 520 -8.54 -16.52 -16.41
CA GLN A 520 -8.72 -15.07 -16.37
C GLN A 520 -10.08 -14.73 -16.99
N PHE A 521 -10.85 -13.91 -16.29
CA PHE A 521 -12.12 -13.35 -16.78
C PHE A 521 -12.00 -11.85 -17.05
N ALA A 522 -13.02 -11.27 -17.67
CA ALA A 522 -13.08 -9.83 -17.93
C ALA A 522 -13.45 -9.07 -16.66
N ALA A 523 -12.46 -8.47 -15.98
CA ALA A 523 -12.66 -7.78 -14.71
C ALA A 523 -13.63 -6.58 -14.83
N GLN A 524 -13.77 -5.99 -16.01
CA GLN A 524 -14.76 -4.93 -16.31
C GLN A 524 -16.20 -5.33 -16.00
N SER A 525 -16.51 -6.65 -15.96
CA SER A 525 -17.81 -7.16 -15.50
C SER A 525 -18.18 -6.67 -14.10
N LEU A 526 -17.21 -6.45 -13.20
CA LEU A 526 -17.46 -5.91 -11.88
C LEU A 526 -17.90 -4.44 -11.92
N VAL A 527 -17.39 -3.65 -12.88
CA VAL A 527 -17.85 -2.27 -13.08
C VAL A 527 -19.29 -2.28 -13.59
N LEU A 528 -19.62 -3.17 -14.52
CA LEU A 528 -20.98 -3.33 -15.03
C LEU A 528 -21.96 -3.74 -13.91
N ALA A 529 -21.54 -4.66 -13.04
CA ALA A 529 -22.34 -5.08 -11.87
C ALA A 529 -22.74 -3.92 -10.95
N THR A 530 -21.95 -2.83 -10.90
CA THR A 530 -22.32 -1.64 -10.11
C THR A 530 -23.46 -0.83 -10.74
N ALA A 531 -23.70 -1.03 -12.02
CA ALA A 531 -24.73 -0.29 -12.78
C ALA A 531 -25.98 -1.14 -13.06
N ASP A 532 -25.81 -2.44 -13.35
CA ASP A 532 -26.94 -3.35 -13.60
C ASP A 532 -27.52 -3.97 -12.33
N GLY A 533 -26.77 -4.00 -11.23
CA GLY A 533 -27.20 -4.55 -9.95
C GLY A 533 -27.26 -6.07 -9.87
N HIS A 534 -26.93 -6.80 -10.93
CA HIS A 534 -26.96 -8.25 -10.96
C HIS A 534 -25.73 -8.87 -10.27
N PRO A 535 -25.90 -9.93 -9.46
CA PRO A 535 -24.78 -10.64 -8.85
C PRO A 535 -23.93 -11.35 -9.92
N ARG A 536 -22.61 -11.28 -9.76
CA ARG A 536 -21.64 -11.91 -10.65
C ARG A 536 -21.15 -13.26 -10.11
N GLY A 537 -21.07 -14.26 -10.98
CA GLY A 537 -20.50 -15.56 -10.64
C GLY A 537 -19.00 -15.56 -10.40
N VAL A 538 -18.28 -14.54 -10.90
CA VAL A 538 -16.83 -14.37 -10.78
C VAL A 538 -16.43 -13.59 -9.54
N SER A 539 -15.14 -13.61 -9.18
CA SER A 539 -14.57 -12.73 -8.17
C SER A 539 -13.19 -12.23 -8.55
N TYR A 540 -12.93 -10.97 -8.19
CA TYR A 540 -11.63 -10.33 -8.31
C TYR A 540 -11.28 -9.70 -6.96
N THR A 541 -10.55 -10.45 -6.15
CA THR A 541 -10.17 -10.08 -4.79
C THR A 541 -8.69 -10.32 -4.57
N SER A 542 -8.11 -9.77 -3.53
CA SER A 542 -6.72 -10.06 -3.15
C SER A 542 -6.58 -11.49 -2.60
N TRP A 543 -7.62 -11.98 -1.93
CA TRP A 543 -7.63 -13.28 -1.25
C TRP A 543 -8.99 -13.97 -1.40
N VAL A 544 -9.01 -15.14 -2.05
CA VAL A 544 -10.21 -15.98 -2.13
C VAL A 544 -10.17 -17.04 -1.03
N PRO A 545 -11.17 -17.11 -0.13
CA PRO A 545 -11.23 -18.16 0.89
C PRO A 545 -11.32 -19.56 0.27
N ALA A 546 -10.61 -20.51 0.88
CA ALA A 546 -10.69 -21.92 0.45
C ALA A 546 -12.12 -22.47 0.52
N ALA A 547 -12.94 -21.98 1.44
CA ALA A 547 -14.35 -22.34 1.57
C ALA A 547 -15.15 -21.94 0.32
N THR A 548 -14.92 -20.75 -0.24
CA THR A 548 -15.55 -20.28 -1.48
C THR A 548 -15.18 -21.19 -2.65
N ILE A 549 -13.90 -21.54 -2.82
CA ILE A 549 -13.46 -22.48 -3.88
C ILE A 549 -14.11 -23.86 -3.70
N ARG A 550 -14.14 -24.38 -2.47
CA ARG A 550 -14.83 -25.66 -2.18
C ARG A 550 -16.33 -25.58 -2.46
N GLY A 551 -16.96 -24.44 -2.21
CA GLY A 551 -18.34 -24.19 -2.56
C GLY A 551 -18.57 -24.32 -4.07
N PHE A 552 -17.81 -23.60 -4.87
CA PHE A 552 -17.94 -23.65 -6.35
C PHE A 552 -17.65 -25.03 -6.94
N LYS A 553 -16.70 -25.81 -6.38
CA LYS A 553 -16.43 -27.17 -6.81
C LYS A 553 -17.58 -28.15 -6.60
N LYS A 554 -18.59 -27.79 -5.80
CA LYS A 554 -19.83 -28.58 -5.63
C LYS A 554 -20.87 -28.31 -6.71
N HIS A 555 -20.67 -27.27 -7.52
CA HIS A 555 -21.55 -26.86 -8.60
C HIS A 555 -21.07 -27.41 -9.93
N PRO A 556 -21.73 -28.43 -10.50
CA PRO A 556 -21.36 -29.01 -11.78
C PRO A 556 -21.29 -28.01 -12.92
N PHE A 557 -22.20 -27.01 -12.93
CA PHE A 557 -22.19 -25.96 -13.96
C PHE A 557 -20.86 -25.22 -14.02
N TYR A 558 -20.36 -24.74 -12.88
CA TYR A 558 -19.10 -23.99 -12.84
C TYR A 558 -17.88 -24.89 -13.09
N THR A 559 -17.89 -26.11 -12.58
CA THR A 559 -16.77 -27.05 -12.76
C THR A 559 -16.55 -27.37 -14.24
N GLU A 560 -17.63 -27.63 -14.97
CA GLU A 560 -17.54 -27.94 -16.40
C GLU A 560 -17.29 -26.66 -17.24
N LEU A 561 -17.78 -25.50 -16.81
CA LEU A 561 -17.47 -24.21 -17.46
C LEU A 561 -15.98 -23.88 -17.35
N VAL A 562 -15.35 -24.14 -16.20
CA VAL A 562 -13.89 -24.01 -16.02
C VAL A 562 -13.15 -24.90 -17.00
N SER A 563 -13.59 -26.16 -17.15
CA SER A 563 -12.99 -27.10 -18.12
C SER A 563 -13.13 -26.60 -19.56
N ALA A 564 -14.30 -26.07 -19.91
CA ALA A 564 -14.55 -25.48 -21.24
C ALA A 564 -13.75 -24.19 -21.47
N SER A 565 -13.48 -23.41 -20.41
CA SER A 565 -12.70 -22.17 -20.48
C SER A 565 -11.21 -22.41 -20.80
N ASN A 566 -10.69 -23.60 -20.54
CA ASN A 566 -9.30 -23.98 -20.81
C ASN A 566 -9.04 -24.41 -22.27
N TYR A 567 -9.91 -24.01 -23.22
CA TYR A 567 -9.73 -24.30 -24.64
C TYR A 567 -8.47 -23.64 -25.20
N ILE A 568 -7.69 -24.45 -25.92
CA ILE A 568 -6.50 -23.99 -26.65
C ILE A 568 -6.88 -23.85 -28.14
N PRO A 569 -6.76 -22.65 -28.74
CA PRO A 569 -7.03 -22.46 -30.16
C PRO A 569 -6.24 -23.46 -31.05
N GLY A 570 -6.91 -24.01 -32.06
CA GLY A 570 -6.33 -25.01 -32.95
C GLY A 570 -6.46 -26.46 -32.47
N THR A 571 -6.97 -26.71 -31.27
CA THR A 571 -7.26 -28.06 -30.80
C THR A 571 -8.69 -28.48 -31.20
N PRO A 572 -8.99 -29.81 -31.27
CA PRO A 572 -10.35 -30.29 -31.56
C PRO A 572 -11.37 -29.77 -30.53
N VAL A 573 -12.49 -29.25 -31.02
CA VAL A 573 -13.60 -28.76 -30.17
C VAL A 573 -14.43 -29.98 -29.69
N THR A 574 -13.93 -30.66 -28.67
CA THR A 574 -14.59 -31.85 -28.09
C THR A 574 -14.85 -31.64 -26.61
N LEU A 575 -16.12 -31.62 -26.23
CA LEU A 575 -16.52 -31.62 -24.81
C LEU A 575 -16.18 -33.02 -24.23
N LYS A 576 -15.27 -33.02 -23.26
CA LYS A 576 -14.93 -34.25 -22.49
C LYS A 576 -15.88 -34.40 -21.30
N VAL A 577 -17.19 -34.32 -21.55
CA VAL A 577 -18.22 -34.30 -20.52
C VAL A 577 -19.30 -35.31 -20.92
N THR A 578 -19.73 -36.14 -19.99
CA THR A 578 -20.79 -37.15 -20.21
C THR A 578 -22.17 -36.49 -20.28
N ARG A 579 -23.15 -37.17 -20.89
CA ARG A 579 -24.54 -36.69 -20.90
C ARG A 579 -25.11 -36.49 -19.48
N ALA A 580 -24.74 -37.37 -18.54
CA ALA A 580 -25.17 -37.26 -17.16
C ALA A 580 -24.62 -35.99 -16.47
N GLN A 581 -23.34 -35.64 -16.72
CA GLN A 581 -22.73 -34.42 -16.22
C GLN A 581 -23.37 -33.18 -16.84
N LEU A 582 -23.66 -33.17 -18.15
CA LEU A 582 -24.37 -32.06 -18.80
C LEU A 582 -25.77 -31.85 -18.19
N ALA A 583 -26.53 -32.94 -17.99
CA ALA A 583 -27.84 -32.85 -17.35
C ALA A 583 -27.75 -32.38 -15.88
N ALA A 584 -26.70 -32.76 -15.17
CA ALA A 584 -26.45 -32.24 -13.83
C ALA A 584 -26.10 -30.74 -13.84
N ALA A 585 -25.26 -30.31 -14.76
CA ALA A 585 -24.88 -28.89 -14.92
C ALA A 585 -26.10 -28.03 -15.32
N GLU A 586 -26.97 -28.51 -16.19
CA GLU A 586 -28.20 -27.85 -16.58
C GLU A 586 -29.17 -27.68 -15.39
N ARG A 587 -29.40 -28.72 -14.60
CA ARG A 587 -30.23 -28.61 -13.38
C ARG A 587 -29.63 -27.68 -12.36
N ASP A 588 -28.33 -27.72 -12.19
CA ASP A 588 -27.58 -26.84 -11.27
C ASP A 588 -27.69 -25.38 -11.69
N ALA A 589 -27.52 -25.06 -12.97
CA ALA A 589 -27.67 -23.71 -13.50
C ALA A 589 -29.08 -23.15 -13.24
N ARG A 590 -30.12 -23.96 -13.45
CA ARG A 590 -31.52 -23.56 -13.14
C ARG A 590 -31.75 -23.35 -11.64
N HIS A 591 -31.19 -24.25 -10.82
CA HIS A 591 -31.33 -24.14 -9.35
C HIS A 591 -30.64 -22.89 -8.78
N MET A 592 -29.53 -22.49 -9.39
CA MET A 592 -28.79 -21.27 -9.01
C MET A 592 -29.40 -19.99 -9.58
N ASP A 593 -30.41 -20.07 -10.42
CA ASP A 593 -31.02 -18.93 -11.14
C ASP A 593 -30.01 -18.19 -12.01
N ILE A 594 -29.25 -18.91 -12.84
CA ILE A 594 -28.35 -18.28 -13.81
C ILE A 594 -29.19 -17.76 -14.97
N GLY A 595 -29.37 -16.44 -15.04
CA GLY A 595 -30.16 -15.77 -16.09
C GLY A 595 -29.34 -15.41 -17.33
N TRP A 596 -28.04 -15.14 -17.14
CA TRP A 596 -27.21 -14.60 -18.19
C TRP A 596 -25.80 -15.19 -18.15
N VAL A 597 -25.24 -15.46 -19.34
CA VAL A 597 -23.82 -15.84 -19.49
C VAL A 597 -23.17 -14.94 -20.53
N LEU A 598 -22.17 -14.16 -20.09
CA LEU A 598 -21.39 -13.24 -20.93
C LEU A 598 -20.11 -13.94 -21.39
N VAL A 599 -19.99 -14.22 -22.67
CA VAL A 599 -18.77 -14.82 -23.26
C VAL A 599 -17.96 -13.71 -23.92
N TRP A 600 -16.92 -13.25 -23.24
CA TRP A 600 -16.12 -12.08 -23.59
C TRP A 600 -15.16 -12.33 -24.78
N THR A 601 -14.77 -13.59 -24.97
CA THR A 601 -13.87 -13.97 -26.06
C THR A 601 -14.47 -15.16 -26.79
N PRO A 602 -14.51 -15.18 -28.12
CA PRO A 602 -15.00 -16.31 -28.88
C PRO A 602 -14.33 -17.60 -28.45
N ASN A 603 -15.10 -18.54 -27.91
CA ASN A 603 -14.62 -19.85 -27.49
C ASN A 603 -15.64 -20.90 -27.91
N PRO A 604 -15.31 -21.72 -28.94
CA PRO A 604 -16.27 -22.70 -29.48
C PRO A 604 -16.62 -23.80 -28.46
N LEU A 605 -15.73 -24.10 -27.50
CA LEU A 605 -15.99 -25.10 -26.49
C LEU A 605 -16.98 -24.59 -25.44
N ILE A 606 -16.87 -23.31 -25.02
CA ILE A 606 -17.84 -22.66 -24.15
C ILE A 606 -19.20 -22.58 -24.85
N ALA A 607 -19.25 -22.15 -26.10
CA ALA A 607 -20.50 -22.08 -26.86
C ALA A 607 -21.19 -23.43 -26.94
N ARG A 608 -20.46 -24.52 -27.23
CA ARG A 608 -20.97 -25.89 -27.26
C ARG A 608 -21.43 -26.35 -25.90
N TYR A 609 -20.71 -26.03 -24.84
CA TYR A 609 -21.09 -26.36 -23.46
C TYR A 609 -22.40 -25.67 -23.06
N LEU A 610 -22.50 -24.36 -23.30
CA LEU A 610 -23.70 -23.59 -22.97
C LEU A 610 -24.92 -24.10 -23.73
N THR A 611 -24.80 -24.40 -25.02
CA THR A 611 -25.89 -24.98 -25.80
C THR A 611 -26.30 -26.35 -25.24
N ALA A 612 -25.33 -27.18 -24.86
CA ALA A 612 -25.60 -28.52 -24.29
C ALA A 612 -26.21 -28.48 -22.88
N THR A 613 -26.10 -27.37 -22.16
CA THR A 613 -26.68 -27.13 -20.84
C THR A 613 -27.93 -26.26 -20.87
N GLY A 614 -28.58 -26.12 -22.04
CA GLY A 614 -29.87 -25.45 -22.17
C GLY A 614 -29.80 -23.94 -22.30
N PHE A 615 -28.64 -23.38 -22.65
CA PHE A 615 -28.52 -21.95 -22.96
C PHE A 615 -28.52 -21.73 -24.49
N ARG A 616 -29.14 -20.66 -24.93
CA ARG A 616 -29.11 -20.21 -26.32
C ARG A 616 -28.41 -18.86 -26.44
N LEU A 617 -27.75 -18.63 -27.56
CA LEU A 617 -27.23 -17.31 -27.92
C LEU A 617 -28.44 -16.37 -28.13
N ASP A 618 -28.49 -15.28 -27.37
CA ASP A 618 -29.55 -14.29 -27.45
C ASP A 618 -29.15 -13.13 -28.37
N TYR A 619 -28.02 -12.51 -28.09
CA TYR A 619 -27.47 -11.44 -28.93
C TYR A 619 -25.95 -11.37 -28.85
N ARG A 620 -25.37 -10.48 -29.69
CA ARG A 620 -23.96 -10.12 -29.69
C ARG A 620 -23.84 -8.61 -29.63
N ALA A 621 -23.00 -8.11 -28.76
CA ALA A 621 -22.70 -6.68 -28.66
C ALA A 621 -21.30 -6.47 -28.08
N ASP A 622 -20.66 -5.37 -28.46
CA ASP A 622 -19.36 -4.93 -27.91
C ASP A 622 -18.27 -6.01 -27.95
N GLY A 623 -18.30 -6.90 -28.97
CA GLY A 623 -17.36 -8.02 -29.12
C GLY A 623 -17.64 -9.25 -28.26
N ALA A 624 -18.64 -9.22 -27.41
CA ALA A 624 -19.04 -10.33 -26.56
C ALA A 624 -20.32 -11.02 -27.07
N PHE A 625 -20.57 -12.22 -26.52
CA PHE A 625 -21.71 -13.07 -26.85
C PHE A 625 -22.54 -13.27 -25.59
N VAL A 626 -23.83 -12.99 -25.65
CA VAL A 626 -24.74 -13.12 -24.53
C VAL A 626 -25.65 -14.33 -24.72
N TYR A 627 -25.64 -15.21 -23.73
CA TYR A 627 -26.46 -16.41 -23.69
C TYR A 627 -27.50 -16.31 -22.58
N ARG A 628 -28.71 -16.83 -22.85
CA ARG A 628 -29.80 -16.98 -21.88
C ARG A 628 -30.31 -18.42 -21.83
N PRO A 629 -30.96 -18.84 -20.73
CA PRO A 629 -31.66 -20.12 -20.69
C PRO A 629 -32.65 -20.22 -21.85
N ALA A 630 -32.67 -21.35 -22.56
CA ALA A 630 -33.72 -21.65 -23.51
C ALA A 630 -35.04 -21.83 -22.74
N ARG A 631 -36.04 -21.00 -23.05
CA ARG A 631 -37.36 -21.10 -22.43
C ARG A 631 -38.04 -22.41 -22.82
#